data_8629781d8b93c986642d67f58b428540
#
_entry.id   8629781d8b93c986642d67f58b428540
#
_cell.length_a   1.000
_cell.length_b   1.000
_cell.length_c   1.000
_cell.angle_alpha   90.00
_cell.angle_beta   90.00
_cell.angle_gamma   90.00
#
_symmetry.space_group_name_H-M   'P 1'
#
loop_
_entity.id
_entity.type
_entity.pdbx_description
1 polymer ?
#
loop_
_entity_poly.entity_id
_entity_poly.type
_entity_poly.pdbx_seq_one_letter_code
_entity_poly.pdbx_strand_id
1 'polypeptide(L)'
;LILATGAHPSGRQLAAGLGHRLIAPVPSLFSLALRGQPLQQLAGVAMDPVDLELRLDPDRVEQPRHRQSGALLITHRGLSGPALLRLTAFAARDLKATAYTGELRVNWTGGQGPDAIAVLLDDLRQQQARRQIGSWRPWPALSRRLWLHLLTEVGIDPLQRWAELRRDPQRRLVQALTASGYRVAGRGPFGEEFVTAGGVDLGEINLASMESRRCPGLQVVGELLDVDGITGGFNFQHCWTSGWLAGVALAAAEPI
;
A
#
# COMPACT_ATOMS: atom_id res chain seq x y z
N LEU A 1 11.68 35.14 -2.39
CA LEU A 1 12.31 33.87 -2.78
C LEU A 1 11.34 32.72 -2.61
N ILE A 2 11.30 31.76 -3.58
CA ILE A 2 10.48 30.55 -3.47
C ILE A 2 11.41 29.32 -3.45
N LEU A 3 11.24 28.45 -2.44
CA LEU A 3 11.83 27.12 -2.40
C LEU A 3 10.82 26.09 -2.91
N ALA A 4 11.07 25.56 -4.13
CA ALA A 4 10.24 24.57 -4.83
C ALA A 4 11.09 23.36 -5.27
N THR A 5 11.90 22.83 -4.36
CA THR A 5 12.94 21.83 -4.63
C THR A 5 12.44 20.37 -4.57
N GLY A 6 11.17 20.18 -4.29
CA GLY A 6 10.61 18.85 -4.03
C GLY A 6 11.31 18.17 -2.84
N ALA A 7 11.35 16.85 -2.83
CA ALA A 7 11.98 16.06 -1.77
C ALA A 7 13.52 16.03 -1.84
N HIS A 8 14.17 16.84 -2.66
CA HIS A 8 15.63 16.81 -2.83
C HIS A 8 16.36 17.21 -1.54
N PRO A 9 17.45 16.51 -1.14
CA PRO A 9 18.18 16.79 0.09
C PRO A 9 18.68 18.22 0.22
N SER A 10 19.11 18.87 -0.88
CA SER A 10 19.60 20.25 -0.85
C SER A 10 18.53 21.26 -0.43
N GLY A 11 17.27 21.07 -0.87
CA GLY A 11 16.17 21.94 -0.44
C GLY A 11 15.92 21.85 1.06
N ARG A 12 15.95 20.62 1.59
CA ARG A 12 15.85 20.39 3.05
C ARG A 12 17.01 21.02 3.82
N GLN A 13 18.25 20.90 3.28
CA GLN A 13 19.43 21.53 3.89
C GLN A 13 19.31 23.07 3.91
N LEU A 14 18.85 23.67 2.80
CA LEU A 14 18.61 25.11 2.72
C LEU A 14 17.55 25.56 3.75
N ALA A 15 16.42 24.85 3.80
CA ALA A 15 15.37 25.17 4.77
C ALA A 15 15.86 25.06 6.22
N ALA A 16 16.62 24.00 6.55
CA ALA A 16 17.23 23.84 7.87
C ALA A 16 18.24 24.96 8.19
N GLY A 17 19.08 25.35 7.21
CA GLY A 17 20.03 26.46 7.34
C GLY A 17 19.34 27.81 7.59
N LEU A 18 18.09 27.97 7.14
CA LEU A 18 17.24 29.14 7.40
C LEU A 18 16.42 29.02 8.70
N GLY A 19 16.70 28.01 9.52
CA GLY A 19 16.12 27.83 10.85
C GLY A 19 14.79 27.07 10.89
N HIS A 20 14.38 26.44 9.79
CA HIS A 20 13.18 25.61 9.76
C HIS A 20 13.37 24.26 10.45
N ARG A 21 12.36 23.85 11.21
CA ARG A 21 12.24 22.49 11.72
C ARG A 21 11.89 21.54 10.56
N LEU A 22 12.66 20.47 10.43
CA LEU A 22 12.39 19.41 9.47
C LEU A 22 11.80 18.19 10.18
N ILE A 23 10.67 17.72 9.66
CA ILE A 23 10.13 16.40 9.98
C ILE A 23 10.93 15.38 9.19
N ALA A 24 11.45 14.35 9.88
CA ALA A 24 12.33 13.36 9.26
C ALA A 24 11.69 12.70 8.03
N PRO A 25 12.37 12.71 6.87
CA PRO A 25 11.83 12.13 5.65
C PRO A 25 11.81 10.60 5.72
N VAL A 26 10.69 10.02 5.27
CA VAL A 26 10.51 8.58 5.10
C VAL A 26 9.83 8.32 3.75
N PRO A 27 10.15 7.20 3.10
CA PRO A 27 9.44 6.76 1.90
C PRO A 27 7.96 6.57 2.15
N SER A 28 7.13 7.00 1.20
CA SER A 28 5.68 6.84 1.16
C SER A 28 5.26 6.31 -0.22
N LEU A 29 4.10 5.65 -0.32
CA LEU A 29 3.60 5.10 -1.60
C LEU A 29 4.60 4.16 -2.31
N PHE A 30 4.98 3.07 -1.68
CA PHE A 30 5.94 2.14 -2.25
C PHE A 30 5.42 0.69 -2.26
N SER A 31 5.96 -0.12 -3.17
CA SER A 31 5.71 -1.56 -3.25
C SER A 31 6.43 -2.31 -2.13
N LEU A 32 5.86 -3.42 -1.67
CA LEU A 32 6.49 -4.29 -0.67
C LEU A 32 7.18 -5.48 -1.32
N ALA A 33 8.41 -5.75 -0.91
CA ALA A 33 9.12 -6.96 -1.27
C ALA A 33 8.70 -8.13 -0.36
N LEU A 34 8.52 -9.32 -0.95
CA LEU A 34 8.25 -10.55 -0.23
C LEU A 34 9.46 -11.48 -0.31
N ARG A 35 9.80 -12.14 0.78
CA ARG A 35 10.95 -13.05 0.80
C ARG A 35 10.52 -14.48 0.45
N GLY A 36 11.13 -15.03 -0.62
CA GLY A 36 11.07 -16.47 -0.93
C GLY A 36 9.67 -17.04 -1.11
N GLN A 37 8.72 -16.24 -1.58
CA GLN A 37 7.33 -16.66 -1.71
C GLN A 37 7.02 -17.18 -3.12
N PRO A 38 6.39 -18.38 -3.25
CA PRO A 38 5.95 -18.92 -4.52
C PRO A 38 4.99 -18.00 -5.29
N LEU A 39 4.29 -17.10 -4.58
CA LEU A 39 3.40 -16.08 -5.14
C LEU A 39 4.06 -15.24 -6.25
N GLN A 40 5.37 -15.01 -6.16
CA GLN A 40 6.12 -14.24 -7.18
C GLN A 40 6.08 -14.87 -8.58
N GLN A 41 5.84 -16.18 -8.68
CA GLN A 41 5.65 -16.89 -9.95
C GLN A 41 4.37 -16.43 -10.67
N LEU A 42 3.46 -15.78 -9.96
CA LEU A 42 2.23 -15.19 -10.49
C LEU A 42 2.39 -13.73 -10.94
N ALA A 43 3.60 -13.24 -11.12
CA ALA A 43 3.83 -11.87 -11.55
C ALA A 43 2.95 -11.49 -12.76
N GLY A 44 2.38 -10.27 -12.70
CA GLY A 44 1.40 -9.76 -13.65
C GLY A 44 -0.06 -10.10 -13.32
N VAL A 45 -0.33 -10.95 -12.31
CA VAL A 45 -1.71 -11.17 -11.86
C VAL A 45 -2.18 -10.01 -11.01
N ALA A 46 -3.31 -9.43 -11.38
CA ALA A 46 -4.01 -8.43 -10.59
C ALA A 46 -5.31 -9.01 -10.03
N MET A 47 -5.70 -8.57 -8.83
CA MET A 47 -6.98 -8.88 -8.19
C MET A 47 -7.62 -7.60 -7.68
N ASP A 48 -8.94 -7.46 -7.91
CA ASP A 48 -9.73 -6.31 -7.47
C ASP A 48 -11.20 -6.74 -7.22
N PRO A 49 -11.76 -6.46 -6.03
CA PRO A 49 -11.06 -5.97 -4.85
C PRO A 49 -10.38 -7.08 -4.05
N VAL A 50 -9.37 -6.70 -3.27
CA VAL A 50 -8.84 -7.49 -2.16
C VAL A 50 -8.86 -6.64 -0.89
N ASP A 51 -8.85 -7.28 0.30
CA ASP A 51 -8.58 -6.58 1.54
C ASP A 51 -7.19 -6.91 2.06
N LEU A 52 -6.48 -5.88 2.49
CA LEU A 52 -5.12 -5.93 3.01
C LEU A 52 -5.11 -5.56 4.49
N GLU A 53 -4.38 -6.32 5.30
CA GLU A 53 -4.05 -6.00 6.68
C GLU A 53 -2.54 -6.17 6.89
N LEU A 54 -1.85 -5.07 7.25
CA LEU A 54 -0.43 -5.10 7.58
C LEU A 54 -0.25 -5.20 9.09
N ARG A 55 0.56 -6.17 9.52
CA ARG A 55 0.97 -6.40 10.90
C ARG A 55 2.48 -6.25 10.99
N LEU A 56 2.94 -5.26 11.72
CA LEU A 56 4.37 -4.94 11.81
C LEU A 56 5.10 -5.76 12.87
N ASP A 57 4.39 -6.15 13.93
CA ASP A 57 4.87 -7.06 14.97
C ASP A 57 3.74 -8.07 15.28
N PRO A 58 3.80 -9.28 14.70
CA PRO A 58 2.75 -10.29 14.85
C PRO A 58 2.48 -10.69 16.30
N ASP A 59 3.48 -10.54 17.18
CA ASP A 59 3.40 -10.96 18.58
C ASP A 59 2.78 -9.88 19.49
N ARG A 60 2.61 -8.68 19.01
CA ARG A 60 2.02 -7.55 19.75
C ARG A 60 0.52 -7.44 19.49
N VAL A 61 -0.30 -7.63 20.50
CA VAL A 61 -1.77 -7.61 20.40
C VAL A 61 -2.32 -6.21 20.15
N GLU A 62 -1.68 -5.18 20.67
CA GLU A 62 -2.10 -3.78 20.56
C GLU A 62 -1.19 -3.01 19.57
N GLN A 63 -1.50 -3.12 18.28
CA GLN A 63 -0.80 -2.34 17.25
C GLN A 63 -1.79 -1.60 16.36
N PRO A 64 -1.36 -0.46 15.77
CA PRO A 64 -2.09 0.13 14.66
C PRO A 64 -2.22 -0.92 13.55
N ARG A 65 -3.44 -1.31 13.26
CA ARG A 65 -3.73 -2.22 12.15
C ARG A 65 -3.95 -1.39 10.91
N HIS A 66 -2.94 -1.35 10.05
CA HIS A 66 -3.10 -0.69 8.75
C HIS A 66 -3.91 -1.60 7.83
N ARG A 67 -5.04 -1.10 7.35
CA ARG A 67 -5.96 -1.83 6.46
C ARG A 67 -6.30 -1.00 5.25
N GLN A 68 -6.36 -1.63 4.09
CA GLN A 68 -6.81 -1.03 2.84
C GLN A 68 -7.53 -2.07 1.98
N SER A 69 -8.47 -1.57 1.16
CA SER A 69 -9.19 -2.39 0.19
C SER A 69 -9.02 -1.86 -1.23
N GLY A 70 -9.06 -2.71 -2.24
CA GLY A 70 -9.03 -2.36 -3.66
C GLY A 70 -8.07 -3.23 -4.48
N ALA A 71 -7.60 -2.71 -5.61
CA ALA A 71 -6.75 -3.46 -6.53
C ALA A 71 -5.35 -3.74 -5.97
N LEU A 72 -4.91 -5.00 -6.13
CA LEU A 72 -3.57 -5.50 -5.78
C LEU A 72 -2.93 -6.13 -7.01
N LEU A 73 -1.63 -5.89 -7.19
CA LEU A 73 -0.82 -6.45 -8.28
C LEU A 73 0.29 -7.33 -7.70
N ILE A 74 0.41 -8.54 -8.18
CA ILE A 74 1.55 -9.42 -7.90
C ILE A 74 2.69 -9.07 -8.86
N THR A 75 3.88 -8.85 -8.32
CA THR A 75 5.09 -8.50 -9.09
C THR A 75 6.15 -9.60 -8.93
N HIS A 76 7.22 -9.54 -9.72
CA HIS A 76 8.34 -10.49 -9.65
C HIS A 76 9.07 -10.51 -8.29
N ARG A 77 8.94 -9.49 -7.46
CA ARG A 77 9.63 -9.39 -6.18
C ARG A 77 8.71 -9.21 -4.98
N GLY A 78 7.41 -9.11 -5.20
CA GLY A 78 6.45 -8.91 -4.13
C GLY A 78 5.10 -8.41 -4.61
N LEU A 79 4.58 -7.41 -3.95
CA LEU A 79 3.24 -6.87 -4.19
C LEU A 79 3.27 -5.37 -4.43
N SER A 80 2.33 -4.90 -5.24
CA SER A 80 2.10 -3.50 -5.58
C SER A 80 0.60 -3.26 -5.83
N GLY A 81 0.25 -2.13 -6.42
CA GLY A 81 -1.13 -1.78 -6.78
C GLY A 81 -1.74 -0.76 -5.83
N PRO A 82 -2.85 -0.13 -6.24
CA PRO A 82 -3.43 1.02 -5.55
C PRO A 82 -3.73 0.79 -4.07
N ALA A 83 -4.28 -0.38 -3.71
CA ALA A 83 -4.57 -0.70 -2.31
C ALA A 83 -3.28 -0.77 -1.47
N LEU A 84 -2.23 -1.42 -2.00
CA LEU A 84 -0.96 -1.54 -1.29
C LEU A 84 -0.23 -0.21 -1.17
N LEU A 85 -0.22 0.60 -2.22
CA LEU A 85 0.41 1.93 -2.18
C LEU A 85 -0.26 2.84 -1.14
N ARG A 86 -1.60 2.83 -1.04
CA ARG A 86 -2.30 3.52 0.05
C ARG A 86 -1.93 2.96 1.42
N LEU A 87 -1.85 1.64 1.55
CA LEU A 87 -1.47 0.98 2.80
C LEU A 87 -0.10 1.45 3.28
N THR A 88 0.90 1.48 2.37
CA THR A 88 2.27 1.91 2.70
C THR A 88 2.37 3.41 2.96
N ALA A 89 1.51 4.24 2.39
CA ALA A 89 1.40 5.66 2.74
C ALA A 89 0.99 5.83 4.21
N PHE A 90 -0.12 5.21 4.62
CA PHE A 90 -0.58 5.29 6.02
C PHE A 90 0.37 4.64 7.02
N ALA A 91 1.10 3.60 6.59
CA ALA A 91 2.04 2.87 7.44
C ALA A 91 3.50 3.36 7.31
N ALA A 92 3.79 4.44 6.59
CA ALA A 92 5.14 4.83 6.19
C ALA A 92 6.13 4.93 7.37
N ARG A 93 5.74 5.62 8.43
CA ARG A 93 6.58 5.82 9.62
C ARG A 93 6.74 4.53 10.43
N ASP A 94 5.68 3.76 10.60
CA ASP A 94 5.68 2.50 11.33
C ASP A 94 6.51 1.44 10.59
N LEU A 95 6.40 1.37 9.26
CA LEU A 95 7.24 0.51 8.41
C LEU A 95 8.71 0.91 8.50
N LYS A 96 9.02 2.20 8.57
CA LYS A 96 10.40 2.65 8.78
C LYS A 96 10.94 2.20 10.15
N ALA A 97 10.12 2.27 11.20
CA ALA A 97 10.50 1.87 12.56
C ALA A 97 10.80 0.36 12.66
N THR A 98 10.13 -0.48 11.86
CA THR A 98 10.36 -1.94 11.81
C THR A 98 11.34 -2.36 10.70
N ALA A 99 12.14 -1.43 10.15
CA ALA A 99 13.03 -1.66 9.03
C ALA A 99 12.33 -2.34 7.84
N TYR A 100 11.08 -1.96 7.58
CA TYR A 100 10.22 -2.46 6.50
C TYR A 100 9.97 -3.98 6.56
N THR A 101 9.86 -4.54 7.76
CA THR A 101 9.51 -5.95 7.97
C THR A 101 8.13 -6.07 8.63
N GLY A 102 7.49 -7.22 8.43
CA GLY A 102 6.16 -7.50 8.97
C GLY A 102 5.46 -8.65 8.26
N GLU A 103 4.19 -8.83 8.56
CA GLU A 103 3.28 -9.75 7.89
C GLU A 103 2.19 -8.96 7.15
N LEU A 104 2.05 -9.18 5.85
CA LEU A 104 0.90 -8.70 5.09
C LEU A 104 -0.11 -9.83 4.95
N ARG A 105 -1.32 -9.64 5.44
CA ARG A 105 -2.46 -10.54 5.23
C ARG A 105 -3.31 -10.04 4.08
N VAL A 106 -3.66 -10.97 3.19
CA VAL A 106 -4.48 -10.69 2.00
C VAL A 106 -5.75 -11.53 2.07
N ASN A 107 -6.89 -10.87 2.03
CA ASN A 107 -8.16 -11.50 1.75
C ASN A 107 -8.46 -11.33 0.25
N TRP A 108 -8.39 -12.42 -0.49
CA TRP A 108 -8.58 -12.46 -1.95
C TRP A 108 -10.04 -12.38 -2.37
N THR A 109 -10.97 -12.43 -1.41
CA THR A 109 -12.42 -12.54 -1.66
C THR A 109 -13.13 -11.18 -1.75
N GLY A 110 -12.40 -10.08 -1.57
CA GLY A 110 -12.99 -8.74 -1.49
C GLY A 110 -13.77 -8.51 -0.19
N GLY A 111 -13.26 -9.05 0.93
CA GLY A 111 -13.79 -8.78 2.27
C GLY A 111 -14.80 -9.80 2.79
N GLN A 112 -15.10 -10.87 2.03
CA GLN A 112 -15.94 -11.93 2.57
C GLN A 112 -15.24 -12.64 3.73
N GLY A 113 -16.03 -12.97 4.77
CA GLY A 113 -15.52 -13.68 5.94
C GLY A 113 -15.37 -15.19 5.69
N PRO A 114 -14.62 -15.90 6.57
CA PRO A 114 -14.36 -17.33 6.43
C PRO A 114 -15.63 -18.18 6.41
N ASP A 115 -16.66 -17.82 7.18
CA ASP A 115 -17.92 -18.58 7.21
C ASP A 115 -18.66 -18.50 5.87
N ALA A 116 -18.73 -17.32 5.26
CA ALA A 116 -19.36 -17.15 3.94
C ALA A 116 -18.64 -17.95 2.86
N ILE A 117 -17.30 -17.96 2.90
CA ILE A 117 -16.50 -18.75 1.95
C ILE A 117 -16.64 -20.26 2.22
N ALA A 118 -16.76 -20.69 3.48
CA ALA A 118 -17.00 -22.09 3.79
C ALA A 118 -18.35 -22.57 3.21
N VAL A 119 -19.41 -21.78 3.38
CA VAL A 119 -20.73 -22.07 2.78
C VAL A 119 -20.64 -22.13 1.26
N LEU A 120 -19.98 -21.15 0.61
CA LEU A 120 -19.79 -21.14 -0.84
C LEU A 120 -19.08 -22.40 -1.35
N LEU A 121 -18.03 -22.85 -0.65
CA LEU A 121 -17.30 -24.06 -1.04
C LEU A 121 -18.12 -25.33 -0.83
N ASP A 122 -18.97 -25.39 0.21
CA ASP A 122 -19.91 -26.50 0.42
C ASP A 122 -20.98 -26.56 -0.68
N ASP A 123 -21.51 -25.41 -1.09
CA ASP A 123 -22.46 -25.33 -2.20
C ASP A 123 -21.82 -25.79 -3.51
N LEU A 124 -20.59 -25.33 -3.81
CA LEU A 124 -19.85 -25.77 -4.99
C LEU A 124 -19.57 -27.27 -4.97
N ARG A 125 -19.25 -27.85 -3.81
CA ARG A 125 -19.07 -29.29 -3.65
C ARG A 125 -20.32 -30.08 -4.00
N GLN A 126 -21.51 -29.55 -3.73
CA GLN A 126 -22.78 -30.17 -4.09
C GLN A 126 -23.13 -29.94 -5.57
N GLN A 127 -23.08 -28.70 -6.02
CA GLN A 127 -23.52 -28.30 -7.36
C GLN A 127 -22.57 -28.75 -8.46
N GLN A 128 -21.26 -28.76 -8.18
CA GLN A 128 -20.19 -29.08 -9.15
C GLN A 128 -19.49 -30.41 -8.83
N ALA A 129 -20.15 -31.31 -8.10
CA ALA A 129 -19.59 -32.54 -7.52
C ALA A 129 -18.67 -33.32 -8.46
N ARG A 130 -19.04 -33.45 -9.75
CA ARG A 130 -18.31 -34.20 -10.77
C ARG A 130 -17.20 -33.45 -11.47
N ARG A 131 -17.12 -32.10 -11.29
CA ARG A 131 -16.10 -31.26 -11.94
C ARG A 131 -14.80 -31.27 -11.15
N GLN A 132 -13.69 -31.10 -11.84
CA GLN A 132 -12.39 -30.87 -11.22
C GLN A 132 -12.34 -29.50 -10.55
N ILE A 133 -11.76 -29.42 -9.36
CA ILE A 133 -11.67 -28.18 -8.57
C ILE A 133 -10.88 -27.11 -9.33
N GLY A 134 -9.78 -27.47 -9.99
CA GLY A 134 -8.96 -26.52 -10.74
C GLY A 134 -9.63 -25.97 -12.00
N SER A 135 -10.67 -26.63 -12.53
CA SER A 135 -11.39 -26.18 -13.72
C SER A 135 -12.53 -25.21 -13.42
N TRP A 136 -12.98 -25.13 -12.18
CA TRP A 136 -14.12 -24.30 -11.75
C TRP A 136 -13.76 -23.41 -10.57
N ARG A 137 -13.65 -22.12 -10.83
CA ARG A 137 -13.33 -21.11 -9.83
C ARG A 137 -14.56 -20.69 -9.03
N PRO A 138 -14.44 -20.37 -7.74
CA PRO A 138 -15.57 -19.94 -6.92
C PRO A 138 -16.28 -18.68 -7.44
N TRP A 139 -15.53 -17.74 -8.06
CA TRP A 139 -16.07 -16.54 -8.70
C TRP A 139 -15.21 -16.12 -9.91
N PRO A 140 -15.80 -15.44 -10.91
CA PRO A 140 -15.12 -15.11 -12.17
C PRO A 140 -13.90 -14.20 -12.02
N ALA A 141 -13.93 -13.24 -11.08
CA ALA A 141 -12.84 -12.29 -10.86
C ALA A 141 -11.57 -12.95 -10.31
N LEU A 142 -11.68 -14.10 -9.63
CA LEU A 142 -10.50 -14.84 -9.16
C LEU A 142 -9.70 -15.35 -10.36
N SER A 143 -8.47 -14.86 -10.53
CA SER A 143 -7.58 -15.29 -11.61
C SER A 143 -7.35 -16.82 -11.54
N ARG A 144 -7.40 -17.49 -12.70
CA ARG A 144 -7.14 -18.94 -12.75
C ARG A 144 -5.74 -19.30 -12.23
N ARG A 145 -4.73 -18.47 -12.55
CA ARG A 145 -3.36 -18.70 -12.06
C ARG A 145 -3.30 -18.61 -10.53
N LEU A 146 -3.94 -17.62 -9.94
CA LEU A 146 -4.02 -17.48 -8.49
C LEU A 146 -4.81 -18.63 -7.85
N TRP A 147 -5.94 -19.01 -8.43
CA TRP A 147 -6.74 -20.14 -7.95
C TRP A 147 -5.93 -21.43 -7.86
N LEU A 148 -5.25 -21.81 -8.96
CA LEU A 148 -4.43 -23.02 -9.00
C LEU A 148 -3.27 -22.95 -8.01
N HIS A 149 -2.66 -21.79 -7.84
CA HIS A 149 -1.61 -21.57 -6.85
C HIS A 149 -2.12 -21.81 -5.42
N LEU A 150 -3.26 -21.19 -5.05
CA LEU A 150 -3.85 -21.37 -3.71
C LEU A 150 -4.25 -22.82 -3.44
N LEU A 151 -4.77 -23.54 -4.42
CA LEU A 151 -5.04 -24.98 -4.30
C LEU A 151 -3.77 -25.78 -4.00
N THR A 152 -2.71 -25.53 -4.77
CA THR A 152 -1.43 -26.21 -4.61
C THR A 152 -0.80 -25.89 -3.24
N GLU A 153 -0.84 -24.63 -2.82
CA GLU A 153 -0.30 -24.18 -1.54
C GLU A 153 -0.94 -24.90 -0.33
N VAL A 154 -2.25 -25.17 -0.41
CA VAL A 154 -2.96 -25.89 0.66
C VAL A 154 -2.99 -27.42 0.48
N GLY A 155 -2.29 -27.94 -0.55
CA GLY A 155 -2.17 -29.39 -0.80
C GLY A 155 -3.43 -30.00 -1.41
N ILE A 156 -4.20 -29.23 -2.19
CA ILE A 156 -5.34 -29.72 -2.97
C ILE A 156 -4.89 -29.98 -4.41
N ASP A 157 -5.07 -31.22 -4.90
CA ASP A 157 -4.85 -31.54 -6.31
C ASP A 157 -5.92 -30.84 -7.18
N PRO A 158 -5.52 -29.94 -8.10
CA PRO A 158 -6.47 -29.28 -9.00
C PRO A 158 -7.30 -30.24 -9.87
N LEU A 159 -6.82 -31.46 -10.08
CA LEU A 159 -7.49 -32.49 -10.89
C LEU A 159 -8.54 -33.26 -10.09
N GLN A 160 -8.51 -33.24 -8.75
CA GLN A 160 -9.53 -33.91 -7.95
C GLN A 160 -10.91 -33.28 -8.17
N ARG A 161 -11.96 -34.08 -7.97
CA ARG A 161 -13.36 -33.58 -8.08
C ARG A 161 -13.80 -32.84 -6.85
N TRP A 162 -14.75 -31.92 -7.01
CA TRP A 162 -15.34 -31.21 -5.88
C TRP A 162 -15.94 -32.15 -4.82
N ALA A 163 -16.56 -33.25 -5.22
CA ALA A 163 -17.09 -34.26 -4.30
C ALA A 163 -16.03 -34.88 -3.38
N GLU A 164 -14.77 -34.90 -3.80
CA GLU A 164 -13.64 -35.50 -3.08
C GLU A 164 -12.98 -34.54 -2.09
N LEU A 165 -13.39 -33.26 -2.09
CA LEU A 165 -12.84 -32.25 -1.20
C LEU A 165 -13.22 -32.56 0.25
N ARG A 166 -12.20 -32.93 1.05
CA ARG A 166 -12.34 -33.24 2.48
C ARG A 166 -12.40 -31.97 3.31
N ARG A 167 -12.90 -32.05 4.55
CA ARG A 167 -13.10 -30.92 5.46
C ARG A 167 -11.79 -30.19 5.80
N ASP A 168 -10.69 -30.90 6.08
CA ASP A 168 -9.43 -30.25 6.49
C ASP A 168 -8.76 -29.49 5.35
N PRO A 169 -8.61 -30.03 4.11
CA PRO A 169 -8.21 -29.24 2.95
C PRO A 169 -9.13 -28.04 2.69
N GLN A 170 -10.45 -28.20 2.83
CA GLN A 170 -11.40 -27.11 2.66
C GLN A 170 -11.17 -25.99 3.67
N ARG A 171 -10.93 -26.29 4.96
CA ARG A 171 -10.62 -25.27 5.97
C ARG A 171 -9.33 -24.52 5.63
N ARG A 172 -8.27 -25.21 5.20
CA ARG A 172 -7.05 -24.56 4.74
C ARG A 172 -7.28 -23.66 3.52
N LEU A 173 -8.14 -24.10 2.59
CA LEU A 173 -8.50 -23.30 1.43
C LEU A 173 -9.29 -22.04 1.81
N VAL A 174 -10.25 -22.16 2.75
CA VAL A 174 -10.96 -20.99 3.31
C VAL A 174 -9.96 -20.00 3.89
N GLN A 175 -9.01 -20.47 4.70
CA GLN A 175 -7.98 -19.61 5.29
C GLN A 175 -7.09 -18.97 4.21
N ALA A 176 -6.67 -19.74 3.20
CA ALA A 176 -5.87 -19.21 2.09
C ALA A 176 -6.63 -18.17 1.26
N LEU A 177 -7.95 -18.31 1.11
CA LEU A 177 -8.76 -17.33 0.39
C LEU A 177 -9.02 -16.06 1.21
N THR A 178 -9.20 -16.18 2.53
CA THR A 178 -9.65 -15.07 3.38
C THR A 178 -8.54 -14.41 4.20
N ALA A 179 -7.38 -15.07 4.36
CA ALA A 179 -6.30 -14.59 5.25
C ALA A 179 -4.93 -15.15 4.88
N SER A 180 -4.56 -15.16 3.58
CA SER A 180 -3.19 -15.51 3.15
C SER A 180 -2.16 -14.60 3.81
N GLY A 181 -1.17 -15.17 4.50
CA GLY A 181 -0.10 -14.43 5.15
C GLY A 181 1.19 -14.41 4.33
N TYR A 182 1.74 -13.22 4.12
CA TYR A 182 2.98 -13.01 3.36
C TYR A 182 4.00 -12.25 4.18
N ARG A 183 5.22 -12.78 4.30
CA ARG A 183 6.31 -12.13 5.02
C ARG A 183 6.87 -10.98 4.19
N VAL A 184 6.72 -9.77 4.72
CA VAL A 184 7.33 -8.55 4.16
C VAL A 184 8.82 -8.55 4.52
N ALA A 185 9.68 -8.31 3.53
CA ALA A 185 11.13 -8.36 3.66
C ALA A 185 11.83 -7.08 3.18
N GLY A 186 11.10 -6.00 3.05
CA GLY A 186 11.63 -4.71 2.62
C GLY A 186 10.72 -3.97 1.67
N ARG A 187 11.22 -2.85 1.18
CA ARG A 187 10.61 -2.10 0.07
C ARG A 187 10.84 -2.82 -1.26
N GLY A 188 10.02 -2.50 -2.26
CA GLY A 188 10.17 -3.03 -3.62
C GLY A 188 11.56 -2.75 -4.22
N PRO A 189 11.89 -3.43 -5.33
CA PRO A 189 13.28 -3.58 -5.80
C PRO A 189 13.96 -2.29 -6.24
N PHE A 190 13.20 -1.30 -6.64
CA PHE A 190 13.80 -0.07 -7.19
C PHE A 190 14.11 0.97 -6.11
N GLY A 191 13.77 0.69 -4.83
CA GLY A 191 14.04 1.60 -3.72
C GLY A 191 13.39 2.98 -3.86
N GLU A 192 12.70 3.21 -4.97
CA GLU A 192 12.06 4.46 -5.31
C GLU A 192 10.67 4.48 -4.70
N GLU A 193 10.50 5.37 -3.78
CA GLU A 193 9.19 5.83 -3.34
C GLU A 193 8.60 6.76 -4.39
N PHE A 194 7.27 6.72 -4.55
CA PHE A 194 6.57 7.71 -5.39
C PHE A 194 6.49 9.07 -4.71
N VAL A 195 6.56 9.10 -3.38
CA VAL A 195 6.44 10.31 -2.55
C VAL A 195 7.30 10.16 -1.30
N THR A 196 7.84 11.26 -0.80
CA THR A 196 8.50 11.33 0.49
C THR A 196 7.56 11.98 1.51
N ALA A 197 7.23 11.26 2.59
CA ALA A 197 6.59 11.83 3.78
C ALA A 197 7.64 12.52 4.64
N GLY A 198 7.32 13.70 5.21
CA GLY A 198 8.29 14.53 5.92
C GLY A 198 8.79 15.70 5.08
N GLY A 199 9.37 16.68 5.75
CA GLY A 199 9.79 17.93 5.12
C GLY A 199 9.74 19.09 6.11
N VAL A 200 9.57 20.30 5.62
CA VAL A 200 9.41 21.51 6.46
C VAL A 200 8.09 21.44 7.22
N ASP A 201 8.16 21.65 8.55
CA ASP A 201 6.99 21.64 9.42
C ASP A 201 5.95 22.68 9.00
N LEU A 202 4.72 22.24 8.77
CA LEU A 202 3.61 23.11 8.36
C LEU A 202 3.27 24.19 9.40
N GLY A 203 3.55 23.95 10.67
CA GLY A 203 3.37 24.95 11.74
C GLY A 203 4.24 26.21 11.56
N GLU A 204 5.33 26.10 10.78
CA GLU A 204 6.23 27.20 10.49
C GLU A 204 5.91 27.96 9.18
N ILE A 205 4.81 27.58 8.52
CA ILE A 205 4.38 28.15 7.24
C ILE A 205 3.01 28.84 7.42
N ASN A 206 2.85 30.00 6.83
CA ASN A 206 1.54 30.60 6.61
C ASN A 206 0.90 29.94 5.37
N LEU A 207 -0.02 29.00 5.59
CA LEU A 207 -0.62 28.22 4.52
C LEU A 207 -1.48 29.03 3.52
N ALA A 208 -1.85 30.28 3.86
CA ALA A 208 -2.58 31.14 2.93
C ALA A 208 -1.67 31.82 1.89
N SER A 209 -0.41 32.11 2.25
CA SER A 209 0.58 32.74 1.38
C SER A 209 1.78 31.84 1.06
N MET A 210 1.85 30.68 1.68
CA MET A 210 2.99 29.76 1.68
C MET A 210 4.29 30.41 2.22
N GLU A 211 4.19 31.53 2.92
CA GLU A 211 5.33 32.25 3.46
C GLU A 211 5.83 31.61 4.76
N SER A 212 7.14 31.57 4.90
CA SER A 212 7.82 31.16 6.12
C SER A 212 7.52 32.12 7.27
N ARG A 213 7.14 31.55 8.43
CA ARG A 213 7.03 32.30 9.69
C ARG A 213 8.40 32.55 10.34
N ARG A 214 9.47 31.92 9.86
CA ARG A 214 10.84 32.01 10.37
C ARG A 214 11.69 33.00 9.58
N CYS A 215 11.49 33.03 8.25
CA CYS A 215 12.28 33.82 7.33
C CYS A 215 11.33 34.63 6.44
N PRO A 216 11.04 35.90 6.80
CA PRO A 216 10.17 36.79 6.02
C PRO A 216 10.64 36.91 4.56
N GLY A 217 9.71 36.94 3.62
CA GLY A 217 10.00 36.98 2.18
C GLY A 217 10.41 35.65 1.54
N LEU A 218 10.39 34.57 2.32
CA LEU A 218 10.62 33.20 1.81
C LEU A 218 9.30 32.42 1.72
N GLN A 219 8.95 31.93 0.54
CA GLN A 219 7.87 30.96 0.34
C GLN A 219 8.44 29.56 0.21
N VAL A 220 7.75 28.57 0.81
CA VAL A 220 8.10 27.15 0.73
C VAL A 220 6.90 26.39 0.16
N VAL A 221 7.09 25.65 -0.92
CA VAL A 221 5.99 25.02 -1.67
C VAL A 221 6.30 23.57 -2.07
N GLY A 222 5.25 22.84 -2.39
CA GLY A 222 5.32 21.49 -2.91
C GLY A 222 5.82 20.47 -1.92
N GLU A 223 6.46 19.41 -2.42
CA GLU A 223 6.91 18.24 -1.64
C GLU A 223 8.08 18.55 -0.68
N LEU A 224 8.58 19.77 -0.64
CA LEU A 224 9.51 20.21 0.41
C LEU A 224 8.82 20.35 1.76
N LEU A 225 7.51 20.56 1.78
CA LEU A 225 6.69 20.60 2.99
C LEU A 225 6.39 19.19 3.53
N ASP A 226 6.10 19.06 4.83
CA ASP A 226 5.63 17.81 5.44
C ASP A 226 4.19 17.49 5.00
N VAL A 227 4.03 17.14 3.72
CA VAL A 227 2.75 16.74 3.11
C VAL A 227 2.98 15.54 2.22
N ASP A 228 2.30 14.44 2.53
CA ASP A 228 2.22 13.27 1.68
C ASP A 228 0.77 12.80 1.55
N GLY A 229 0.26 12.85 0.35
CA GLY A 229 -1.08 12.36 0.01
C GLY A 229 -1.03 10.91 -0.49
N ILE A 230 -2.20 10.27 -0.50
CA ILE A 230 -2.38 8.95 -1.10
C ILE A 230 -2.36 9.03 -2.65
N THR A 231 -2.44 7.87 -3.33
CA THR A 231 -2.62 7.81 -4.79
C THR A 231 -3.90 8.53 -5.24
N GLY A 232 -3.90 9.11 -6.45
CA GLY A 232 -5.06 9.81 -7.01
C GLY A 232 -4.79 11.26 -7.38
N GLY A 233 -3.52 11.66 -7.52
CA GLY A 233 -3.13 13.02 -7.94
C GLY A 233 -3.03 14.04 -6.81
N PHE A 234 -3.27 13.65 -5.56
CA PHE A 234 -3.27 14.58 -4.39
C PHE A 234 -1.92 15.28 -4.20
N ASN A 235 -0.80 14.58 -4.40
CA ASN A 235 0.53 15.16 -4.27
C ASN A 235 0.80 16.23 -5.34
N PHE A 236 0.41 15.98 -6.60
CA PHE A 236 0.47 16.98 -7.67
C PHE A 236 -0.45 18.17 -7.38
N GLN A 237 -1.68 17.89 -6.94
CA GLN A 237 -2.63 18.95 -6.57
C GLN A 237 -2.08 19.84 -5.46
N HIS A 238 -1.45 19.23 -4.45
CA HIS A 238 -0.78 19.99 -3.39
C HIS A 238 0.34 20.88 -3.94
N CYS A 239 1.20 20.34 -4.82
CA CYS A 239 2.28 21.13 -5.43
C CYS A 239 1.73 22.31 -6.25
N TRP A 240 0.70 22.08 -7.07
CA TRP A 240 0.09 23.15 -7.87
C TRP A 240 -0.59 24.20 -6.98
N THR A 241 -1.35 23.78 -5.97
CA THR A 241 -2.06 24.69 -5.07
C THR A 241 -1.09 25.54 -4.25
N SER A 242 -0.06 24.93 -3.66
CA SER A 242 0.93 25.67 -2.88
C SER A 242 1.74 26.63 -3.74
N GLY A 243 2.12 26.23 -4.95
CA GLY A 243 2.79 27.11 -5.91
C GLY A 243 1.91 28.29 -6.36
N TRP A 244 0.62 28.03 -6.62
CA TRP A 244 -0.35 29.07 -6.94
C TRP A 244 -0.51 30.08 -5.80
N LEU A 245 -0.72 29.62 -4.56
CA LEU A 245 -0.88 30.49 -3.40
C LEU A 245 0.34 31.37 -3.16
N ALA A 246 1.55 30.81 -3.30
CA ALA A 246 2.79 31.58 -3.22
C ALA A 246 2.87 32.67 -4.30
N GLY A 247 2.52 32.31 -5.55
CA GLY A 247 2.53 33.25 -6.67
C GLY A 247 1.55 34.41 -6.49
N VAL A 248 0.31 34.10 -6.07
CA VAL A 248 -0.72 35.14 -5.79
C VAL A 248 -0.28 36.06 -4.64
N ALA A 249 0.26 35.48 -3.56
CA ALA A 249 0.73 36.27 -2.43
C ALA A 249 1.88 37.21 -2.80
N LEU A 250 2.83 36.76 -3.62
CA LEU A 250 3.93 37.59 -4.11
C LEU A 250 3.48 38.68 -5.07
N ALA A 251 2.49 38.39 -5.94
CA ALA A 251 1.94 39.39 -6.86
C ALA A 251 1.13 40.48 -6.14
N ALA A 252 0.54 40.15 -5.00
CA ALA A 252 -0.21 41.10 -4.17
C ALA A 252 0.67 41.92 -3.23
N ALA A 253 1.92 41.52 -3.01
CA ALA A 253 2.89 42.28 -2.22
C ALA A 253 3.33 43.49 -3.07
N GLU A 254 3.22 44.72 -2.50
CA GLU A 254 3.75 45.92 -3.15
C GLU A 254 5.26 45.75 -3.38
N PRO A 255 5.80 46.20 -4.54
CA PRO A 255 7.24 46.17 -4.77
C PRO A 255 7.94 47.02 -3.73
N ILE A 256 8.93 46.45 -3.06
CA ILE A 256 9.80 47.13 -2.09
C ILE A 256 10.67 48.18 -2.80
#